data_75a815209a3d8f009291262fba52c9f2
#
_entry.id   75a815209a3d8f009291262fba52c9f2
#
_cell.length_a   1.000
_cell.length_b   1.000
_cell.length_c   1.000
_cell.angle_alpha   90.00
_cell.angle_beta   90.00
_cell.angle_gamma   90.00
#
_symmetry.space_group_name_H-M   'P 1'
#
loop_
_entity.id
_entity.type
_entity.pdbx_description
1 polymer ?
#
loop_
_entity_poly.entity_id
_entity_poly.type
_entity_poly.pdbx_seq_one_letter_code
_entity_poly.pdbx_strand_id
1 'polypeptide(L)'
;MAEKLKIIPLGGLNEIGKNMTVLEYGKDIIIVDCGLGFPDDEMYGVDLVIADMTYLVKNKDKIRGMFLTHGHEDHIGGIPYAMEQFRCPIHATRLTAGIVQLKLEEHQLQNAVHLFTHEAGEKVKAGCFTVEFIHVNHSIADAVAFAIKTPVGTVVMTGDFKIDATAEDGMIDLARFGALGKEGVLALLCDSTNVERQGYTPSERTVAGSFERQFTGCNKRIIVTTFASNAFRLQSLITVAKKFGRKVAVTGRSMENILKVSTELGYLKIPAGTLVDINQIKQIPNNKLVIVSTGSQGENMSALYRMAFSGHRQVEITASDRVIISASAIPGNEKSIGKIINELDRKGAEVIYDKLEGLHVSGHACQEELKIIHGLLKPRFFIPVHGEQRHLQAHSRLAQTMGMDPKNIFISDIGKVLELTKATCKWGGTVPSGWILVDGTGVGDVGSVVLRDRKHLAQDGMLVVVVNISSEDGSVITGPDIITRGFVYVKESENLMEELRVIAAHAIDRCSQNGRSDWSVLKANIKNDLSGYLFKTTKRNPMILPVIMEI
;
A
#
# COMPACT_ATOMS: atom_id res chain seq x y z
N MET A 1 -34.80 -21.67 0.45
CA MET A 1 -34.52 -20.44 -0.35
C MET A 1 -33.46 -20.79 -1.37
N ALA A 2 -33.55 -20.30 -2.61
CA ALA A 2 -32.48 -20.52 -3.59
C ALA A 2 -31.18 -19.88 -3.09
N GLU A 3 -30.07 -20.60 -3.24
CA GLU A 3 -28.76 -20.07 -2.90
C GLU A 3 -28.43 -18.85 -3.77
N LYS A 4 -27.76 -17.85 -3.19
CA LYS A 4 -27.39 -16.61 -3.84
C LYS A 4 -25.87 -16.52 -3.89
N LEU A 5 -25.34 -15.94 -4.96
CA LEU A 5 -23.95 -15.51 -4.99
C LEU A 5 -23.80 -14.26 -4.13
N LYS A 6 -22.86 -14.29 -3.20
CA LYS A 6 -22.48 -13.10 -2.44
C LYS A 6 -21.14 -12.59 -2.96
N ILE A 7 -21.08 -11.29 -3.21
CA ILE A 7 -19.85 -10.55 -3.48
C ILE A 7 -19.59 -9.67 -2.27
N ILE A 8 -18.41 -9.82 -1.64
CA ILE A 8 -18.09 -9.18 -0.37
C ILE A 8 -16.70 -8.54 -0.50
N PRO A 9 -16.61 -7.25 -0.77
CA PRO A 9 -15.33 -6.53 -0.73
C PRO A 9 -14.83 -6.45 0.73
N LEU A 10 -13.61 -6.87 0.98
CA LEU A 10 -12.93 -6.70 2.27
C LEU A 10 -11.86 -5.61 2.22
N GLY A 11 -11.54 -5.09 1.03
CA GLY A 11 -10.64 -3.97 0.78
C GLY A 11 -10.78 -3.45 -0.64
N GLY A 12 -10.04 -2.39 -1.01
CA GLY A 12 -10.01 -1.81 -2.35
C GLY A 12 -11.21 -0.94 -2.73
N LEU A 13 -12.03 -0.53 -1.77
CA LEU A 13 -13.16 0.38 -1.95
C LEU A 13 -13.04 1.58 -1.03
N ASN A 14 -13.34 2.78 -1.56
CA ASN A 14 -13.18 4.07 -0.88
C ASN A 14 -11.72 4.37 -0.47
N GLU A 15 -10.79 3.59 -0.98
CA GLU A 15 -9.36 3.68 -0.73
C GLU A 15 -8.59 3.16 -1.97
N ILE A 16 -7.30 3.39 -2.01
CA ILE A 16 -6.36 2.76 -2.95
C ILE A 16 -5.48 1.82 -2.12
N GLY A 17 -5.50 0.53 -2.47
CA GLY A 17 -4.77 -0.52 -1.76
C GLY A 17 -5.67 -1.53 -1.07
N LYS A 18 -5.09 -2.51 -0.40
CA LYS A 18 -5.75 -3.62 0.32
C LYS A 18 -6.80 -4.36 -0.51
N ASN A 19 -6.59 -4.50 -1.82
CA ASN A 19 -7.56 -5.16 -2.68
C ASN A 19 -7.82 -6.59 -2.21
N MET A 20 -9.06 -6.88 -1.85
CA MET A 20 -9.51 -8.20 -1.45
C MET A 20 -11.02 -8.31 -1.67
N THR A 21 -11.42 -9.22 -2.54
CA THR A 21 -12.84 -9.49 -2.82
C THR A 21 -13.15 -10.97 -2.62
N VAL A 22 -14.21 -11.23 -1.87
CA VAL A 22 -14.70 -12.59 -1.59
C VAL A 22 -15.94 -12.87 -2.44
N LEU A 23 -15.96 -14.01 -3.11
CA LEU A 23 -17.14 -14.57 -3.75
C LEU A 23 -17.56 -15.83 -3.00
N GLU A 24 -18.79 -15.85 -2.47
CA GLU A 24 -19.33 -16.99 -1.73
C GLU A 24 -20.62 -17.49 -2.41
N TYR A 25 -20.71 -18.81 -2.60
CA TYR A 25 -21.92 -19.49 -3.01
C TYR A 25 -22.07 -20.81 -2.25
N GLY A 26 -23.09 -20.90 -1.42
CA GLY A 26 -23.36 -22.10 -0.60
C GLY A 26 -22.19 -22.45 0.32
N LYS A 27 -21.50 -23.54 0.01
CA LYS A 27 -20.36 -24.07 0.79
C LYS A 27 -19.00 -23.63 0.27
N ASP A 28 -18.94 -22.88 -0.80
CA ASP A 28 -17.71 -22.57 -1.48
C ASP A 28 -17.44 -21.07 -1.44
N ILE A 29 -16.20 -20.73 -1.11
CA ILE A 29 -15.65 -19.38 -1.12
C ILE A 29 -14.40 -19.38 -1.99
N ILE A 30 -14.27 -18.36 -2.85
CA ILE A 30 -13.02 -17.98 -3.48
C ILE A 30 -12.67 -16.55 -3.09
N ILE A 31 -11.39 -16.25 -3.07
CA ILE A 31 -10.85 -14.93 -2.76
C ILE A 31 -10.15 -14.42 -4.02
N VAL A 32 -10.39 -13.17 -4.39
CA VAL A 32 -9.64 -12.50 -5.46
C VAL A 32 -8.82 -11.40 -4.83
N ASP A 33 -7.51 -11.51 -4.98
CA ASP A 33 -6.46 -10.68 -4.41
C ASP A 33 -6.41 -10.69 -2.87
N CYS A 34 -5.28 -10.26 -2.33
CA CYS A 34 -5.03 -10.12 -0.91
C CYS A 34 -3.93 -9.06 -0.71
N GLY A 35 -4.31 -7.81 -0.89
CA GLY A 35 -3.40 -6.69 -0.90
C GLY A 35 -3.09 -6.10 0.46
N LEU A 36 -2.09 -5.22 0.49
CA LEU A 36 -1.84 -4.31 1.59
C LEU A 36 -2.17 -2.87 1.21
N GLY A 37 -2.36 -2.03 2.21
CA GLY A 37 -2.40 -0.57 2.10
C GLY A 37 -1.25 0.06 2.85
N PHE A 38 -0.96 1.30 2.52
CA PHE A 38 0.02 2.10 3.23
C PHE A 38 -0.65 2.90 4.35
N PRO A 39 0.03 3.09 5.50
CA PRO A 39 -0.50 3.90 6.59
C PRO A 39 -0.58 5.36 6.16
N ASP A 40 -1.57 6.08 6.68
CA ASP A 40 -1.65 7.52 6.55
C ASP A 40 -0.73 8.26 7.54
N ASP A 41 -0.57 9.58 7.36
CA ASP A 41 0.32 10.43 8.17
C ASP A 41 -0.03 10.43 9.68
N GLU A 42 -1.24 10.01 10.06
CA GLU A 42 -1.69 9.96 11.46
C GLU A 42 -1.45 8.60 12.12
N MET A 43 -1.07 7.59 11.35
CA MET A 43 -0.76 6.23 11.83
C MET A 43 0.71 6.11 12.25
N TYR A 44 1.10 6.85 13.27
CA TYR A 44 2.49 6.89 13.75
C TYR A 44 3.05 5.51 14.09
N GLY A 45 4.17 5.14 13.44
CA GLY A 45 4.89 3.88 13.68
C GLY A 45 4.22 2.63 13.12
N VAL A 46 3.19 2.79 12.29
CA VAL A 46 2.58 1.68 11.55
C VAL A 46 3.34 1.48 10.25
N ASP A 47 3.72 0.25 9.94
CA ASP A 47 4.47 -0.09 8.72
C ASP A 47 3.55 -0.31 7.53
N LEU A 48 2.43 -1.02 7.74
CA LEU A 48 1.45 -1.31 6.70
C LEU A 48 0.07 -1.63 7.28
N VAL A 49 -0.92 -1.65 6.40
CA VAL A 49 -2.33 -1.90 6.73
C VAL A 49 -2.84 -3.08 5.91
N ILE A 50 -3.51 -4.04 6.54
CA ILE A 50 -4.15 -5.17 5.85
C ILE A 50 -5.66 -5.19 6.10
N ALA A 51 -6.39 -5.92 5.27
CA ALA A 51 -7.82 -6.12 5.45
C ALA A 51 -8.13 -6.94 6.72
N ASP A 52 -9.25 -6.65 7.37
CA ASP A 52 -9.78 -7.52 8.43
C ASP A 52 -10.30 -8.82 7.81
N MET A 53 -9.64 -9.92 8.13
CA MET A 53 -9.92 -11.25 7.60
C MET A 53 -10.81 -12.09 8.53
N THR A 54 -11.41 -11.51 9.56
CA THR A 54 -12.27 -12.20 10.55
C THR A 54 -13.35 -13.04 9.90
N TYR A 55 -13.94 -12.52 8.80
CA TYR A 55 -14.96 -13.26 8.05
C TYR A 55 -14.41 -14.55 7.43
N LEU A 56 -13.23 -14.46 6.81
CA LEU A 56 -12.56 -15.60 6.16
C LEU A 56 -12.09 -16.64 7.18
N VAL A 57 -11.52 -16.19 8.30
CA VAL A 57 -11.10 -17.08 9.39
C VAL A 57 -12.27 -17.89 9.94
N LYS A 58 -13.45 -17.28 10.14
CA LYS A 58 -14.67 -17.97 10.58
C LYS A 58 -15.23 -18.95 9.54
N ASN A 59 -14.90 -18.77 8.27
CA ASN A 59 -15.39 -19.59 7.17
C ASN A 59 -14.27 -20.36 6.44
N LYS A 60 -13.12 -20.57 7.08
CA LYS A 60 -11.92 -21.14 6.44
C LYS A 60 -12.16 -22.49 5.74
N ASP A 61 -13.06 -23.33 6.28
CA ASP A 61 -13.36 -24.64 5.72
C ASP A 61 -14.11 -24.57 4.37
N LYS A 62 -14.69 -23.39 4.05
CA LYS A 62 -15.36 -23.12 2.77
C LYS A 62 -14.40 -22.60 1.70
N ILE A 63 -13.20 -22.14 2.06
CA ILE A 63 -12.27 -21.51 1.11
C ILE A 63 -11.71 -22.56 0.16
N ARG A 64 -11.90 -22.35 -1.14
CA ARG A 64 -11.44 -23.26 -2.22
C ARG A 64 -10.17 -22.78 -2.89
N GLY A 65 -9.83 -21.49 -2.77
CA GLY A 65 -8.60 -20.92 -3.32
C GLY A 65 -8.62 -19.40 -3.31
N MET A 66 -7.43 -18.85 -3.44
CA MET A 66 -7.16 -17.43 -3.66
C MET A 66 -6.62 -17.26 -5.07
N PHE A 67 -7.16 -16.31 -5.83
CA PHE A 67 -6.81 -16.03 -7.21
C PHE A 67 -6.23 -14.63 -7.30
N LEU A 68 -5.03 -14.49 -7.86
CA LEU A 68 -4.29 -13.23 -7.88
C LEU A 68 -4.28 -12.66 -9.30
N THR A 69 -4.70 -11.40 -9.42
CA THR A 69 -4.75 -10.69 -10.70
C THR A 69 -3.37 -10.33 -11.20
N HIS A 70 -2.49 -9.84 -10.34
CA HIS A 70 -1.12 -9.44 -10.65
C HIS A 70 -0.27 -9.23 -9.40
N GLY A 71 1.03 -8.95 -9.57
CA GLY A 71 2.03 -8.95 -8.50
C GLY A 71 2.30 -7.61 -7.81
N HIS A 72 1.40 -6.62 -7.83
CA HIS A 72 1.54 -5.39 -7.05
C HIS A 72 1.21 -5.60 -5.58
N GLU A 73 1.85 -4.81 -4.70
CA GLU A 73 1.70 -4.94 -3.24
C GLU A 73 0.26 -4.77 -2.75
N ASP A 74 -0.48 -3.90 -3.36
CA ASP A 74 -1.89 -3.64 -3.04
C ASP A 74 -2.84 -4.76 -3.51
N HIS A 75 -2.30 -5.81 -4.18
CA HIS A 75 -2.99 -7.04 -4.57
C HIS A 75 -2.44 -8.30 -3.93
N ILE A 76 -1.15 -8.32 -3.53
CA ILE A 76 -0.51 -9.53 -2.97
C ILE A 76 0.15 -9.32 -1.61
N GLY A 77 0.33 -8.08 -1.17
CA GLY A 77 1.14 -7.79 0.01
C GLY A 77 0.55 -8.30 1.34
N GLY A 78 -0.76 -8.54 1.41
CA GLY A 78 -1.43 -9.12 2.56
C GLY A 78 -1.34 -10.65 2.67
N ILE A 79 -0.83 -11.33 1.64
CA ILE A 79 -0.82 -12.81 1.56
C ILE A 79 -0.12 -13.47 2.75
N PRO A 80 1.08 -13.07 3.20
CA PRO A 80 1.73 -13.73 4.33
C PRO A 80 0.84 -13.71 5.58
N TYR A 81 0.25 -12.57 5.89
CA TYR A 81 -0.62 -12.39 7.05
C TYR A 81 -1.93 -13.19 6.95
N ALA A 82 -2.46 -13.35 5.72
CA ALA A 82 -3.62 -14.19 5.46
C ALA A 82 -3.29 -15.67 5.69
N MET A 83 -2.15 -16.13 5.16
CA MET A 83 -1.74 -17.54 5.23
C MET A 83 -1.34 -17.99 6.63
N GLU A 84 -0.99 -17.07 7.51
CA GLU A 84 -0.82 -17.34 8.95
C GLU A 84 -2.17 -17.60 9.66
N GLN A 85 -3.25 -16.93 9.22
CA GLN A 85 -4.57 -17.06 9.83
C GLN A 85 -5.42 -18.19 9.25
N PHE A 86 -5.37 -18.37 7.93
CA PHE A 86 -6.04 -19.47 7.22
C PHE A 86 -5.18 -19.87 6.02
N ARG A 87 -5.08 -21.16 5.78
CA ARG A 87 -4.30 -21.68 4.64
C ARG A 87 -5.23 -22.09 3.53
N CYS A 88 -4.92 -21.67 2.30
CA CYS A 88 -5.65 -22.10 1.11
C CYS A 88 -4.71 -22.18 -0.09
N PRO A 89 -5.08 -22.91 -1.16
CA PRO A 89 -4.35 -22.87 -2.42
C PRO A 89 -4.35 -21.46 -3.00
N ILE A 90 -3.20 -21.05 -3.58
CA ILE A 90 -3.04 -19.78 -4.28
C ILE A 90 -2.83 -20.06 -5.76
N HIS A 91 -3.56 -19.34 -6.60
CA HIS A 91 -3.52 -19.46 -8.06
C HIS A 91 -3.10 -18.12 -8.66
N ALA A 92 -2.01 -18.11 -9.44
CA ALA A 92 -1.44 -16.90 -10.01
C ALA A 92 -0.77 -17.18 -11.36
N THR A 93 -0.47 -16.13 -12.13
CA THR A 93 0.40 -16.21 -13.30
C THR A 93 1.85 -16.31 -12.88
N ARG A 94 2.75 -16.66 -13.83
CA ARG A 94 4.15 -17.03 -13.53
C ARG A 94 4.91 -15.94 -12.77
N LEU A 95 4.84 -14.68 -13.23
CA LEU A 95 5.57 -13.58 -12.56
C LEU A 95 4.97 -13.30 -11.19
N THR A 96 3.64 -13.22 -11.09
CA THR A 96 2.93 -13.02 -9.82
C THR A 96 3.26 -14.14 -8.83
N ALA A 97 3.25 -15.40 -9.27
CA ALA A 97 3.65 -16.55 -8.44
C ALA A 97 5.10 -16.44 -7.96
N GLY A 98 6.02 -16.03 -8.83
CA GLY A 98 7.43 -15.84 -8.45
C GLY A 98 7.62 -14.76 -7.38
N ILE A 99 6.86 -13.66 -7.46
CA ILE A 99 6.90 -12.60 -6.45
C ILE A 99 6.27 -13.07 -5.12
N VAL A 100 5.14 -13.78 -5.20
CA VAL A 100 4.48 -14.36 -4.00
C VAL A 100 5.37 -15.38 -3.32
N GLN A 101 6.08 -16.20 -4.09
CA GLN A 101 7.04 -17.18 -3.56
C GLN A 101 8.10 -16.50 -2.68
N LEU A 102 8.69 -15.39 -3.13
CA LEU A 102 9.66 -14.63 -2.32
C LEU A 102 9.05 -14.12 -1.01
N LYS A 103 7.80 -13.63 -1.04
CA LYS A 103 7.10 -13.19 0.18
C LYS A 103 6.84 -14.32 1.15
N LEU A 104 6.44 -15.47 0.65
CA LEU A 104 6.24 -16.67 1.47
C LEU A 104 7.56 -17.15 2.08
N GLU A 105 8.68 -17.04 1.36
CA GLU A 105 10.02 -17.36 1.86
C GLU A 105 10.46 -16.40 2.97
N GLU A 106 10.27 -15.09 2.79
CA GLU A 106 10.56 -14.06 3.81
C GLU A 106 9.80 -14.31 5.13
N HIS A 107 8.58 -14.85 5.05
CA HIS A 107 7.74 -15.21 6.21
C HIS A 107 7.81 -16.69 6.60
N GLN A 108 8.70 -17.49 6.00
CA GLN A 108 8.89 -18.92 6.27
C GLN A 108 7.62 -19.77 6.03
N LEU A 109 6.77 -19.35 5.11
CA LEU A 109 5.49 -20.00 4.75
C LEU A 109 5.54 -20.82 3.46
N GLN A 110 6.67 -20.85 2.75
CA GLN A 110 6.84 -21.49 1.44
C GLN A 110 6.47 -22.98 1.40
N ASN A 111 6.61 -23.69 2.52
CA ASN A 111 6.27 -25.11 2.64
C ASN A 111 4.85 -25.36 3.18
N ALA A 112 4.15 -24.30 3.58
CA ALA A 112 2.84 -24.38 4.22
C ALA A 112 1.68 -24.01 3.27
N VAL A 113 2.00 -23.45 2.09
CA VAL A 113 1.04 -22.92 1.12
C VAL A 113 1.29 -23.56 -0.24
N HIS A 114 0.24 -24.05 -0.88
CA HIS A 114 0.32 -24.56 -2.26
C HIS A 114 0.10 -23.39 -3.23
N LEU A 115 1.16 -23.06 -3.99
CA LEU A 115 1.13 -22.03 -5.03
C LEU A 115 1.09 -22.68 -6.41
N PHE A 116 0.01 -22.43 -7.16
CA PHE A 116 -0.21 -22.96 -8.50
C PHE A 116 0.00 -21.87 -9.54
N THR A 117 0.78 -22.19 -10.56
CA THR A 117 1.06 -21.26 -11.66
C THR A 117 0.19 -21.59 -12.86
N HIS A 118 -0.37 -20.55 -13.46
CA HIS A 118 -1.28 -20.62 -14.61
C HIS A 118 -0.85 -19.67 -15.73
N GLU A 119 -1.36 -19.97 -16.93
CA GLU A 119 -1.24 -19.07 -18.09
C GLU A 119 -2.59 -18.44 -18.43
N ALA A 120 -2.56 -17.30 -19.11
CA ALA A 120 -3.78 -16.70 -19.65
C ALA A 120 -4.47 -17.69 -20.61
N GLY A 121 -5.81 -17.77 -20.52
CA GLY A 121 -6.62 -18.76 -21.22
C GLY A 121 -6.96 -20.00 -20.39
N GLU A 122 -6.20 -20.31 -19.34
CA GLU A 122 -6.50 -21.44 -18.45
C GLU A 122 -7.75 -21.23 -17.60
N LYS A 123 -8.37 -22.35 -17.23
CA LYS A 123 -9.58 -22.40 -16.39
C LYS A 123 -9.34 -23.31 -15.19
N VAL A 124 -9.55 -22.78 -14.01
CA VAL A 124 -9.39 -23.50 -12.75
C VAL A 124 -10.74 -23.73 -12.09
N LYS A 125 -11.03 -24.97 -11.71
CA LYS A 125 -12.24 -25.31 -10.94
C LYS A 125 -11.93 -25.21 -9.44
N ALA A 126 -12.71 -24.38 -8.74
CA ALA A 126 -12.61 -24.16 -7.30
C ALA A 126 -14.02 -24.29 -6.66
N GLY A 127 -14.35 -25.49 -6.17
CA GLY A 127 -15.71 -25.81 -5.72
C GLY A 127 -16.74 -25.68 -6.84
N CYS A 128 -17.77 -24.86 -6.62
CA CYS A 128 -18.80 -24.54 -7.61
C CYS A 128 -18.37 -23.46 -8.62
N PHE A 129 -17.21 -22.83 -8.42
CA PHE A 129 -16.67 -21.80 -9.31
C PHE A 129 -15.77 -22.41 -10.40
N THR A 130 -15.74 -21.74 -11.56
CA THR A 130 -14.70 -21.95 -12.57
C THR A 130 -14.12 -20.60 -12.91
N VAL A 131 -12.85 -20.40 -12.62
CA VAL A 131 -12.12 -19.15 -12.82
C VAL A 131 -11.26 -19.25 -14.07
N GLU A 132 -11.50 -18.39 -15.04
CA GLU A 132 -10.73 -18.27 -16.29
C GLU A 132 -9.81 -17.08 -16.20
N PHE A 133 -8.53 -17.27 -16.52
CA PHE A 133 -7.49 -16.25 -16.55
C PHE A 133 -7.52 -15.57 -17.93
N ILE A 134 -7.65 -14.24 -17.98
CA ILE A 134 -7.71 -13.48 -19.25
C ILE A 134 -6.60 -12.45 -19.22
N HIS A 135 -5.72 -12.47 -20.22
CA HIS A 135 -4.61 -11.51 -20.33
C HIS A 135 -5.11 -10.07 -20.39
N VAL A 136 -4.52 -9.21 -19.56
CA VAL A 136 -4.69 -7.76 -19.61
C VAL A 136 -3.34 -7.06 -19.55
N ASN A 137 -3.27 -5.83 -20.06
CA ASN A 137 -2.07 -5.01 -19.92
C ASN A 137 -2.14 -4.19 -18.64
N HIS A 138 -1.03 -4.14 -17.93
CA HIS A 138 -0.85 -3.27 -16.77
C HIS A 138 0.58 -2.74 -16.71
N SER A 139 0.99 -2.10 -15.61
CA SER A 139 2.38 -1.64 -15.39
C SER A 139 3.32 -2.75 -14.94
N ILE A 140 2.80 -3.94 -14.69
CA ILE A 140 3.56 -5.17 -14.41
C ILE A 140 3.18 -6.23 -15.45
N ALA A 141 4.15 -7.05 -15.85
CA ALA A 141 3.90 -8.13 -16.79
C ALA A 141 3.00 -9.21 -16.20
N ASP A 142 2.33 -9.95 -17.08
CA ASP A 142 1.59 -11.15 -16.73
C ASP A 142 0.32 -10.89 -15.90
N ALA A 143 -0.23 -9.67 -15.99
CA ALA A 143 -1.47 -9.30 -15.34
C ALA A 143 -2.68 -9.96 -16.01
N VAL A 144 -3.70 -10.33 -15.22
CA VAL A 144 -4.92 -10.99 -15.69
C VAL A 144 -6.17 -10.41 -15.09
N ALA A 145 -7.24 -10.44 -15.89
CA ALA A 145 -8.62 -10.36 -15.44
C ALA A 145 -9.16 -11.77 -15.19
N PHE A 146 -10.25 -11.88 -14.46
CA PHE A 146 -10.94 -13.14 -14.22
C PHE A 146 -12.35 -13.13 -14.78
N ALA A 147 -12.71 -14.19 -15.54
CA ALA A 147 -14.10 -14.56 -15.78
C ALA A 147 -14.46 -15.71 -14.86
N ILE A 148 -15.32 -15.44 -13.88
CA ILE A 148 -15.71 -16.37 -12.82
C ILE A 148 -17.09 -16.90 -13.14
N LYS A 149 -17.16 -18.14 -13.63
CA LYS A 149 -18.44 -18.84 -13.84
C LYS A 149 -18.99 -19.32 -12.51
N THR A 150 -20.21 -18.96 -12.21
CA THR A 150 -20.94 -19.30 -10.99
C THR A 150 -22.27 -19.97 -11.36
N PRO A 151 -22.97 -20.62 -10.41
CA PRO A 151 -24.28 -21.21 -10.68
C PRO A 151 -25.38 -20.21 -11.08
N VAL A 152 -25.18 -18.91 -10.82
CA VAL A 152 -26.13 -17.84 -11.15
C VAL A 152 -25.76 -17.02 -12.38
N GLY A 153 -24.53 -17.14 -12.89
CA GLY A 153 -24.04 -16.44 -14.06
C GLY A 153 -22.55 -16.12 -13.97
N THR A 154 -22.01 -15.49 -14.99
CA THR A 154 -20.60 -15.12 -15.07
C THR A 154 -20.36 -13.76 -14.44
N VAL A 155 -19.40 -13.68 -13.52
CA VAL A 155 -18.87 -12.44 -12.96
C VAL A 155 -17.52 -12.17 -13.61
N VAL A 156 -17.29 -10.95 -14.08
CA VAL A 156 -15.99 -10.53 -14.62
C VAL A 156 -15.36 -9.55 -13.64
N MET A 157 -14.10 -9.79 -13.27
CA MET A 157 -13.26 -8.86 -12.52
C MET A 157 -12.07 -8.49 -13.39
N THR A 158 -11.90 -7.19 -13.66
CA THR A 158 -10.84 -6.75 -14.59
C THR A 158 -9.44 -6.87 -13.99
N GLY A 159 -9.32 -6.88 -12.64
CA GLY A 159 -8.07 -6.48 -12.02
C GLY A 159 -7.71 -5.07 -12.48
N ASP A 160 -6.45 -4.70 -12.32
CA ASP A 160 -5.92 -3.44 -12.84
C ASP A 160 -5.54 -3.61 -14.30
N PHE A 161 -5.96 -2.69 -15.15
CA PHE A 161 -5.73 -2.85 -16.58
C PHE A 161 -5.64 -1.52 -17.32
N LYS A 162 -5.06 -1.59 -18.51
CA LYS A 162 -5.16 -0.60 -19.59
C LYS A 162 -5.28 -1.33 -20.93
N ILE A 163 -5.50 -0.59 -22.02
CA ILE A 163 -5.47 -1.13 -23.38
C ILE A 163 -4.21 -0.61 -24.08
N ASP A 164 -3.18 -1.46 -24.20
CA ASP A 164 -1.93 -1.12 -24.89
C ASP A 164 -1.71 -2.06 -26.07
N ALA A 165 -2.01 -1.58 -27.27
CA ALA A 165 -1.84 -2.36 -28.49
C ALA A 165 -0.37 -2.65 -28.85
N THR A 166 0.57 -2.04 -28.14
CA THR A 166 2.01 -2.17 -28.40
C THR A 166 2.78 -2.74 -27.21
N ALA A 167 2.07 -3.28 -26.21
CA ALA A 167 2.68 -3.89 -25.04
C ALA A 167 3.65 -5.04 -25.42
N GLU A 168 4.70 -5.21 -24.64
CA GLU A 168 5.75 -6.20 -24.92
C GLU A 168 5.27 -7.65 -24.67
N ASP A 169 4.32 -7.84 -23.77
CA ASP A 169 3.68 -9.12 -23.43
C ASP A 169 2.40 -9.42 -24.27
N GLY A 170 2.14 -8.62 -25.29
CA GLY A 170 0.96 -8.73 -26.14
C GLY A 170 -0.17 -7.78 -25.72
N MET A 171 -1.14 -7.61 -26.59
CA MET A 171 -2.32 -6.79 -26.34
C MET A 171 -3.31 -7.54 -25.44
N ILE A 172 -4.00 -6.81 -24.57
CA ILE A 172 -5.15 -7.30 -23.80
C ILE A 172 -6.13 -8.09 -24.69
N ASP A 173 -6.64 -9.22 -24.20
CA ASP A 173 -7.52 -10.11 -24.97
C ASP A 173 -8.95 -9.54 -25.10
N LEU A 174 -9.09 -8.48 -25.90
CA LEU A 174 -10.41 -7.86 -26.20
C LEU A 174 -11.35 -8.83 -26.90
N ALA A 175 -10.81 -9.82 -27.64
CA ALA A 175 -11.63 -10.84 -28.31
C ALA A 175 -12.35 -11.71 -27.28
N ARG A 176 -11.66 -12.10 -26.21
CA ARG A 176 -12.28 -12.87 -25.13
C ARG A 176 -13.30 -12.06 -24.34
N PHE A 177 -13.05 -10.79 -24.07
CA PHE A 177 -14.05 -9.89 -23.46
C PHE A 177 -15.30 -9.78 -24.35
N GLY A 178 -15.14 -9.62 -25.66
CA GLY A 178 -16.27 -9.60 -26.62
C GLY A 178 -17.04 -10.93 -26.66
N ALA A 179 -16.36 -12.08 -26.56
CA ALA A 179 -17.00 -13.39 -26.49
C ALA A 179 -17.81 -13.54 -25.19
N LEU A 180 -17.27 -13.13 -24.05
CA LEU A 180 -17.98 -13.13 -22.76
C LEU A 180 -19.24 -12.26 -22.79
N GLY A 181 -19.19 -11.10 -23.45
CA GLY A 181 -20.36 -10.25 -23.62
C GLY A 181 -21.47 -10.92 -24.45
N LYS A 182 -21.11 -11.75 -25.44
CA LYS A 182 -22.08 -12.58 -26.20
C LYS A 182 -22.61 -13.76 -25.38
N GLU A 183 -21.77 -14.37 -24.53
CA GLU A 183 -22.19 -15.43 -23.60
C GLU A 183 -23.12 -14.90 -22.49
N GLY A 184 -23.02 -13.62 -22.16
CA GLY A 184 -23.78 -12.91 -21.12
C GLY A 184 -23.02 -12.78 -19.81
N VAL A 185 -22.82 -11.54 -19.37
CA VAL A 185 -22.14 -11.18 -18.11
C VAL A 185 -23.16 -10.73 -17.09
N LEU A 186 -23.21 -11.45 -15.95
CA LEU A 186 -24.10 -11.13 -14.84
C LEU A 186 -23.64 -9.87 -14.10
N ALA A 187 -22.37 -9.80 -13.76
CA ALA A 187 -21.81 -8.65 -13.06
C ALA A 187 -20.37 -8.35 -13.56
N LEU A 188 -20.03 -7.07 -13.58
CA LEU A 188 -18.69 -6.56 -13.85
C LEU A 188 -18.19 -5.83 -12.61
N LEU A 189 -17.01 -6.24 -12.11
CA LEU A 189 -16.20 -5.47 -11.17
C LEU A 189 -15.02 -4.88 -11.96
N CYS A 190 -14.93 -3.54 -12.01
CA CYS A 190 -13.97 -2.87 -12.91
C CYS A 190 -13.16 -1.81 -12.16
N ASP A 191 -11.85 -1.78 -12.46
CA ASP A 191 -10.90 -0.77 -12.01
C ASP A 191 -11.42 0.66 -12.28
N SER A 192 -11.33 1.53 -11.28
CA SER A 192 -11.82 2.91 -11.36
C SER A 192 -10.73 3.96 -11.21
N THR A 193 -9.47 3.56 -11.05
CA THR A 193 -8.35 4.43 -10.63
C THR A 193 -8.18 5.66 -11.52
N ASN A 194 -8.25 5.50 -12.85
CA ASN A 194 -8.06 6.59 -13.80
C ASN A 194 -9.36 7.10 -14.46
N VAL A 195 -10.51 6.77 -13.93
CA VAL A 195 -11.81 7.13 -14.52
C VAL A 195 -12.04 8.63 -14.72
N GLU A 196 -11.35 9.47 -13.96
CA GLU A 196 -11.44 10.94 -14.12
C GLU A 196 -10.59 11.46 -15.31
N ARG A 197 -9.71 10.62 -15.89
CA ARG A 197 -8.84 10.98 -17.01
C ARG A 197 -9.52 10.68 -18.33
N GLN A 198 -9.60 11.69 -19.19
CA GLN A 198 -10.13 11.54 -20.55
C GLN A 198 -9.14 10.83 -21.47
N GLY A 199 -9.65 10.24 -22.54
CA GLY A 199 -8.85 9.61 -23.59
C GLY A 199 -8.34 8.22 -23.21
N TYR A 200 -7.13 7.93 -23.63
CA TYR A 200 -6.46 6.64 -23.49
C TYR A 200 -5.18 6.76 -22.67
N THR A 201 -4.81 5.72 -21.98
CA THR A 201 -3.52 5.62 -21.31
C THR A 201 -2.42 5.37 -22.34
N PRO A 202 -1.34 6.17 -22.35
CA PRO A 202 -0.22 5.97 -23.29
C PRO A 202 0.44 4.60 -23.10
N SER A 203 1.12 4.13 -24.17
CA SER A 203 1.91 2.90 -24.11
C SER A 203 3.18 3.07 -23.27
N GLU A 204 3.57 2.03 -22.53
CA GLU A 204 4.84 1.99 -21.80
C GLU A 204 6.06 2.18 -22.74
N ARG A 205 5.96 1.78 -24.00
CA ARG A 205 7.02 2.02 -25.01
C ARG A 205 7.41 3.48 -25.19
N THR A 206 6.50 4.42 -24.92
CA THR A 206 6.79 5.86 -25.03
C THR A 206 7.86 6.31 -24.03
N VAL A 207 7.97 5.62 -22.88
CA VAL A 207 8.94 5.92 -21.82
C VAL A 207 10.38 5.67 -22.27
N ALA A 208 10.61 4.64 -23.10
CA ALA A 208 11.95 4.37 -23.66
C ALA A 208 12.49 5.56 -24.44
N GLY A 209 11.66 6.20 -25.29
CA GLY A 209 12.03 7.41 -26.02
C GLY A 209 12.33 8.61 -25.11
N SER A 210 11.62 8.71 -23.98
CA SER A 210 11.87 9.73 -22.98
C SER A 210 13.22 9.49 -22.26
N PHE A 211 13.54 8.25 -21.92
CA PHE A 211 14.87 7.92 -21.40
C PHE A 211 15.97 8.24 -22.41
N GLU A 212 15.80 7.91 -23.70
CA GLU A 212 16.79 8.23 -24.73
C GLU A 212 17.08 9.75 -24.80
N ARG A 213 16.03 10.59 -24.73
CA ARG A 213 16.22 12.05 -24.66
C ARG A 213 17.04 12.48 -23.45
N GLN A 214 16.77 11.90 -22.29
CA GLN A 214 17.49 12.23 -21.06
C GLN A 214 18.93 11.71 -21.04
N PHE A 215 19.24 10.66 -21.79
CA PHE A 215 20.59 10.11 -21.89
C PHE A 215 21.43 10.83 -22.93
N THR A 216 20.79 11.39 -23.97
CA THR A 216 21.49 12.08 -25.06
C THR A 216 22.26 13.30 -24.53
N GLY A 217 23.56 13.34 -24.82
CA GLY A 217 24.46 14.43 -24.39
C GLY A 217 24.73 14.49 -22.88
N CYS A 218 24.20 13.58 -22.09
CA CYS A 218 24.43 13.58 -20.64
C CYS A 218 25.79 12.98 -20.28
N ASN A 219 26.68 13.82 -19.74
CA ASN A 219 28.00 13.40 -19.24
C ASN A 219 28.01 13.11 -17.72
N LYS A 220 26.87 13.22 -17.06
CA LYS A 220 26.71 12.94 -15.62
C LYS A 220 26.43 11.45 -15.38
N ARG A 221 26.59 11.01 -14.11
CA ARG A 221 26.01 9.76 -13.63
C ARG A 221 24.49 9.92 -13.62
N ILE A 222 23.77 8.91 -14.11
CA ILE A 222 22.31 8.92 -14.14
C ILE A 222 21.79 8.01 -13.02
N ILE A 223 20.89 8.52 -12.21
CA ILE A 223 20.19 7.76 -11.17
C ILE A 223 18.71 7.79 -11.54
N VAL A 224 18.10 6.62 -11.69
CA VAL A 224 16.67 6.51 -12.03
C VAL A 224 15.95 5.82 -10.91
N THR A 225 14.89 6.44 -10.39
CA THR A 225 13.98 5.79 -9.47
C THR A 225 12.66 5.49 -10.13
N THR A 226 12.14 4.30 -9.90
CA THR A 226 10.87 3.81 -10.47
C THR A 226 10.24 2.79 -9.55
N PHE A 227 9.00 2.40 -9.82
CA PHE A 227 8.36 1.27 -9.15
C PHE A 227 9.15 -0.02 -9.43
N ALA A 228 9.47 -0.75 -8.37
CA ALA A 228 10.24 -1.99 -8.48
C ALA A 228 9.54 -3.04 -9.34
N SER A 229 8.22 -3.11 -9.26
CA SER A 229 7.37 -4.08 -9.96
C SER A 229 7.28 -3.87 -11.48
N ASN A 230 7.65 -2.68 -12.00
CA ASN A 230 7.56 -2.40 -13.43
C ASN A 230 8.76 -2.96 -14.21
N ALA A 231 8.68 -4.27 -14.51
CA ALA A 231 9.72 -4.98 -15.26
C ALA A 231 9.93 -4.40 -16.68
N PHE A 232 8.88 -3.94 -17.36
CA PHE A 232 9.00 -3.35 -18.71
C PHE A 232 9.80 -2.04 -18.70
N ARG A 233 9.57 -1.19 -17.68
CA ARG A 233 10.34 0.05 -17.53
C ARG A 233 11.80 -0.24 -17.23
N LEU A 234 12.03 -1.25 -16.38
CA LEU A 234 13.39 -1.71 -16.09
C LEU A 234 14.08 -2.26 -17.34
N GLN A 235 13.37 -3.05 -18.17
CA GLN A 235 13.87 -3.51 -19.47
C GLN A 235 14.21 -2.35 -20.41
N SER A 236 13.30 -1.38 -20.53
CA SER A 236 13.50 -0.18 -21.36
C SER A 236 14.75 0.59 -20.91
N LEU A 237 14.90 0.79 -19.61
CA LEU A 237 16.05 1.48 -19.02
C LEU A 237 17.37 0.74 -19.28
N ILE A 238 17.41 -0.59 -19.08
CA ILE A 238 18.59 -1.44 -19.37
C ILE A 238 18.95 -1.37 -20.84
N THR A 239 17.96 -1.42 -21.72
CA THR A 239 18.15 -1.34 -23.18
C THR A 239 18.72 0.01 -23.60
N VAL A 240 18.17 1.12 -23.07
CA VAL A 240 18.67 2.47 -23.34
C VAL A 240 20.08 2.64 -22.76
N ALA A 241 20.34 2.21 -21.53
CA ALA A 241 21.68 2.28 -20.93
C ALA A 241 22.71 1.56 -21.80
N LYS A 242 22.40 0.36 -22.29
CA LYS A 242 23.26 -0.41 -23.20
C LYS A 242 23.53 0.35 -24.51
N LYS A 243 22.49 0.95 -25.11
CA LYS A 243 22.61 1.76 -26.34
C LYS A 243 23.61 2.90 -26.18
N PHE A 244 23.62 3.55 -25.00
CA PHE A 244 24.56 4.64 -24.67
C PHE A 244 25.89 4.15 -24.07
N GLY A 245 26.15 2.86 -24.07
CA GLY A 245 27.40 2.27 -23.57
C GLY A 245 27.60 2.48 -22.07
N ARG A 246 26.51 2.52 -21.31
CA ARG A 246 26.51 2.65 -19.85
C ARG A 246 26.28 1.30 -19.16
N LYS A 247 26.90 1.13 -17.99
CA LYS A 247 26.63 0.03 -17.06
C LYS A 247 25.45 0.38 -16.18
N VAL A 248 24.73 -0.63 -15.73
CA VAL A 248 23.56 -0.48 -14.83
C VAL A 248 23.87 -1.15 -13.50
N ALA A 249 23.73 -0.44 -12.41
CA ALA A 249 23.73 -0.98 -11.06
C ALA A 249 22.31 -0.83 -10.47
N VAL A 250 21.87 -1.81 -9.68
CA VAL A 250 20.55 -1.79 -9.04
C VAL A 250 20.72 -1.74 -7.54
N THR A 251 19.85 -1.00 -6.84
CA THR A 251 19.86 -0.92 -5.39
C THR A 251 18.45 -0.76 -4.82
N GLY A 252 18.24 -1.42 -3.71
CA GLY A 252 16.94 -1.53 -3.03
C GLY A 252 16.42 -2.97 -3.10
N ARG A 253 16.12 -3.56 -1.93
CA ARG A 253 15.78 -4.99 -1.80
C ARG A 253 14.66 -5.43 -2.77
N SER A 254 13.55 -4.70 -2.80
CA SER A 254 12.43 -5.03 -3.70
C SER A 254 12.83 -4.97 -5.18
N MET A 255 13.66 -3.99 -5.58
CA MET A 255 14.15 -3.88 -6.96
C MET A 255 15.07 -5.05 -7.32
N GLU A 256 15.95 -5.45 -6.43
CA GLU A 256 16.87 -6.58 -6.61
C GLU A 256 16.08 -7.90 -6.71
N ASN A 257 15.07 -8.09 -5.87
CA ASN A 257 14.18 -9.25 -5.88
C ASN A 257 13.41 -9.37 -7.20
N ILE A 258 12.79 -8.28 -7.65
CA ILE A 258 12.05 -8.24 -8.93
C ILE A 258 12.99 -8.45 -10.11
N LEU A 259 14.17 -7.82 -10.12
CA LEU A 259 15.16 -8.03 -11.15
C LEU A 259 15.55 -9.51 -11.26
N LYS A 260 15.81 -10.16 -10.14
CA LYS A 260 16.17 -11.58 -10.06
C LYS A 260 15.05 -12.45 -10.62
N VAL A 261 13.84 -12.37 -10.05
CA VAL A 261 12.70 -13.20 -10.45
C VAL A 261 12.33 -12.97 -11.92
N SER A 262 12.26 -11.71 -12.36
CA SER A 262 11.90 -11.40 -13.74
C SER A 262 12.96 -11.91 -14.74
N THR A 263 14.23 -11.93 -14.35
CA THR A 263 15.31 -12.49 -15.19
C THR A 263 15.24 -14.01 -15.23
N GLU A 264 15.09 -14.66 -14.09
CA GLU A 264 14.99 -16.13 -14.00
C GLU A 264 13.78 -16.67 -14.78
N LEU A 265 12.65 -15.96 -14.74
CA LEU A 265 11.43 -16.32 -15.47
C LEU A 265 11.43 -15.87 -16.94
N GLY A 266 12.43 -15.10 -17.38
CA GLY A 266 12.59 -14.66 -18.77
C GLY A 266 11.80 -13.41 -19.18
N TYR A 267 11.18 -12.68 -18.22
CA TYR A 267 10.52 -11.40 -18.47
C TYR A 267 11.52 -10.25 -18.66
N LEU A 268 12.71 -10.35 -18.09
CA LEU A 268 13.83 -9.44 -18.33
C LEU A 268 14.96 -10.10 -19.07
N LYS A 269 15.46 -9.43 -20.10
CA LYS A 269 16.63 -9.85 -20.91
C LYS A 269 17.77 -8.86 -20.66
N ILE A 270 18.75 -9.28 -19.87
CA ILE A 270 19.88 -8.45 -19.52
C ILE A 270 21.06 -8.77 -20.44
N PRO A 271 21.48 -7.85 -21.32
CA PRO A 271 22.65 -8.09 -22.19
C PRO A 271 23.91 -8.29 -21.36
N ALA A 272 24.74 -9.24 -21.77
CA ALA A 272 25.99 -9.58 -21.07
C ALA A 272 26.85 -8.33 -20.81
N GLY A 273 27.38 -8.23 -19.58
CA GLY A 273 28.24 -7.15 -19.13
C GLY A 273 27.56 -5.79 -19.00
N THR A 274 26.22 -5.70 -19.02
CA THR A 274 25.48 -4.44 -18.76
C THR A 274 25.25 -4.24 -17.28
N LEU A 275 24.83 -5.28 -16.55
CA LEU A 275 24.61 -5.21 -15.10
C LEU A 275 25.94 -5.31 -14.35
N VAL A 276 26.08 -4.53 -13.29
CA VAL A 276 27.23 -4.50 -12.39
C VAL A 276 26.78 -4.45 -10.95
N ASP A 277 27.58 -4.99 -10.04
CA ASP A 277 27.31 -4.96 -8.60
C ASP A 277 27.41 -3.51 -8.08
N ILE A 278 26.48 -3.11 -7.20
CA ILE A 278 26.49 -1.78 -6.57
C ILE A 278 27.78 -1.49 -5.79
N ASN A 279 28.48 -2.52 -5.30
CA ASN A 279 29.74 -2.37 -4.60
C ASN A 279 30.93 -2.04 -5.55
N GLN A 280 30.77 -2.25 -6.86
CA GLN A 280 31.81 -2.02 -7.87
C GLN A 280 31.66 -0.67 -8.59
N ILE A 281 30.62 0.10 -8.33
CA ILE A 281 30.32 1.34 -9.06
C ILE A 281 31.43 2.40 -8.98
N LYS A 282 32.24 2.41 -7.90
CA LYS A 282 33.35 3.36 -7.73
C LYS A 282 34.45 3.19 -8.79
N GLN A 283 34.51 2.04 -9.47
CA GLN A 283 35.48 1.74 -10.51
C GLN A 283 35.00 2.19 -11.91
N ILE A 284 33.75 2.67 -12.02
CA ILE A 284 33.10 3.02 -13.28
C ILE A 284 33.00 4.53 -13.39
N PRO A 285 33.46 5.15 -14.49
CA PRO A 285 33.28 6.57 -14.72
C PRO A 285 31.84 7.01 -14.65
N ASN A 286 31.53 8.17 -14.04
CA ASN A 286 30.16 8.65 -13.85
C ASN A 286 29.35 8.69 -15.14
N ASN A 287 29.93 9.15 -16.25
CA ASN A 287 29.29 9.19 -17.55
C ASN A 287 29.05 7.81 -18.20
N LYS A 288 29.49 6.74 -17.56
CA LYS A 288 29.28 5.34 -17.99
C LYS A 288 28.43 4.55 -17.01
N LEU A 289 27.83 5.20 -16.02
CA LEU A 289 27.06 4.56 -14.97
C LEU A 289 25.60 5.03 -14.96
N VAL A 290 24.71 4.08 -14.78
CA VAL A 290 23.30 4.27 -14.42
C VAL A 290 23.02 3.51 -13.15
N ILE A 291 22.36 4.13 -12.17
CA ILE A 291 21.90 3.48 -10.94
C ILE A 291 20.39 3.46 -10.97
N VAL A 292 19.79 2.28 -10.83
CA VAL A 292 18.34 2.11 -10.68
C VAL A 292 18.03 1.88 -9.21
N SER A 293 17.07 2.63 -8.68
CA SER A 293 16.77 2.60 -7.25
C SER A 293 15.27 2.55 -6.94
N THR A 294 14.94 2.10 -5.74
CA THR A 294 13.63 2.29 -5.12
C THR A 294 13.50 3.69 -4.53
N GLY A 295 12.30 4.07 -4.11
CA GLY A 295 12.04 5.35 -3.45
C GLY A 295 11.32 6.37 -4.32
N SER A 296 10.63 5.91 -5.37
CA SER A 296 9.88 6.77 -6.29
C SER A 296 8.67 7.46 -5.65
N GLN A 297 8.20 6.95 -4.50
CA GLN A 297 7.07 7.50 -3.74
C GLN A 297 7.50 8.29 -2.49
N GLY A 298 8.79 8.48 -2.31
CA GLY A 298 9.31 9.21 -1.15
C GLY A 298 9.29 8.41 0.14
N GLU A 299 9.23 7.09 0.04
CA GLU A 299 9.17 6.18 1.18
C GLU A 299 10.40 6.35 2.07
N ASN A 300 10.15 6.48 3.36
CA ASN A 300 11.22 6.56 4.35
C ASN A 300 12.12 5.30 4.25
N MET A 301 13.43 5.49 4.40
CA MET A 301 14.43 4.42 4.33
C MET A 301 14.60 3.74 2.97
N SER A 302 13.87 4.15 1.93
CA SER A 302 14.10 3.69 0.55
C SER A 302 15.52 4.05 0.07
N ALA A 303 15.97 3.44 -1.05
CA ALA A 303 17.31 3.71 -1.55
C ALA A 303 17.49 5.19 -1.94
N LEU A 304 16.55 5.80 -2.67
CA LEU A 304 16.63 7.22 -3.04
C LEU A 304 16.57 8.14 -1.82
N TYR A 305 15.69 7.85 -0.83
CA TYR A 305 15.64 8.61 0.41
C TYR A 305 17.01 8.63 1.12
N ARG A 306 17.61 7.44 1.28
CA ARG A 306 18.94 7.34 1.90
C ARG A 306 20.03 8.05 1.10
N MET A 307 19.97 8.07 -0.23
CA MET A 307 20.89 8.83 -1.07
C MET A 307 20.71 10.34 -0.87
N ALA A 308 19.46 10.82 -0.87
CA ALA A 308 19.13 12.23 -0.68
C ALA A 308 19.61 12.74 0.69
N PHE A 309 19.39 11.97 1.76
CA PHE A 309 19.73 12.35 3.13
C PHE A 309 21.07 11.78 3.63
N SER A 310 21.98 11.40 2.70
CA SER A 310 23.35 10.93 2.98
C SER A 310 23.46 9.68 3.86
N GLY A 311 22.41 8.85 3.88
CA GLY A 311 22.37 7.56 4.60
C GLY A 311 22.68 6.33 3.74
N HIS A 312 22.95 6.49 2.44
CA HIS A 312 23.25 5.36 1.55
C HIS A 312 24.75 5.01 1.59
N ARG A 313 25.07 3.73 1.80
CA ARG A 313 26.45 3.28 2.03
C ARG A 313 27.38 3.42 0.82
N GLN A 314 26.86 3.18 -0.40
CA GLN A 314 27.66 3.12 -1.63
C GLN A 314 27.50 4.36 -2.52
N VAL A 315 26.40 5.08 -2.42
CA VAL A 315 26.04 6.17 -3.32
C VAL A 315 25.90 7.46 -2.55
N GLU A 316 26.73 8.45 -2.89
CA GLU A 316 26.61 9.84 -2.45
C GLU A 316 26.15 10.68 -3.64
N ILE A 317 25.16 11.54 -3.43
CA ILE A 317 24.63 12.47 -4.44
C ILE A 317 25.52 13.71 -4.51
N THR A 318 25.83 14.12 -5.73
CA THR A 318 26.68 15.29 -6.02
C THR A 318 26.13 16.09 -7.20
N ALA A 319 26.70 17.25 -7.49
CA ALA A 319 26.36 18.07 -8.66
C ALA A 319 26.67 17.38 -10.01
N SER A 320 27.45 16.30 -10.00
CA SER A 320 27.74 15.47 -11.18
C SER A 320 26.69 14.39 -11.45
N ASP A 321 25.55 14.44 -10.77
CA ASP A 321 24.45 13.48 -10.94
C ASP A 321 23.25 14.12 -11.66
N ARG A 322 22.59 13.29 -12.47
CA ARG A 322 21.24 13.51 -12.98
C ARG A 322 20.32 12.47 -12.34
N VAL A 323 19.33 12.93 -11.59
CA VAL A 323 18.34 12.05 -10.93
C VAL A 323 17.03 12.15 -11.69
N ILE A 324 16.52 11.01 -12.14
CA ILE A 324 15.28 10.89 -12.89
C ILE A 324 14.25 10.16 -12.03
N ILE A 325 13.14 10.83 -11.71
CA ILE A 325 12.01 10.23 -10.98
C ILE A 325 10.98 9.75 -12.01
N SER A 326 11.04 8.47 -12.35
CA SER A 326 10.19 7.83 -13.35
C SER A 326 8.93 7.23 -12.70
N ALA A 327 8.20 8.07 -11.96
CA ALA A 327 6.94 7.71 -11.30
C ALA A 327 6.07 8.97 -11.12
N SER A 328 4.75 8.79 -11.07
CA SER A 328 3.84 9.83 -10.56
C SER A 328 3.58 9.58 -9.08
N ALA A 329 3.39 10.64 -8.32
CA ALA A 329 2.99 10.53 -6.93
C ALA A 329 1.65 9.80 -6.81
N ILE A 330 1.61 8.81 -5.93
CA ILE A 330 0.34 8.27 -5.43
C ILE A 330 -0.27 9.36 -4.53
N PRO A 331 -1.59 9.59 -4.58
CA PRO A 331 -2.23 10.58 -3.72
C PRO A 331 -1.81 10.43 -2.25
N GLY A 332 -1.35 11.54 -1.65
CA GLY A 332 -0.80 11.58 -0.29
C GLY A 332 0.73 11.60 -0.21
N ASN A 333 1.46 11.16 -1.23
CA ASN A 333 2.92 11.08 -1.22
C ASN A 333 3.63 12.35 -1.76
N GLU A 334 2.87 13.35 -2.21
CA GLU A 334 3.41 14.55 -2.86
C GLU A 334 4.41 15.30 -1.97
N LYS A 335 4.09 15.42 -0.68
CA LYS A 335 4.97 16.09 0.30
C LYS A 335 6.30 15.35 0.51
N SER A 336 6.25 14.03 0.59
CA SER A 336 7.42 13.18 0.80
C SER A 336 8.36 13.21 -0.41
N ILE A 337 7.80 13.12 -1.62
CA ILE A 337 8.56 13.26 -2.87
C ILE A 337 9.16 14.66 -2.98
N GLY A 338 8.37 15.71 -2.68
CA GLY A 338 8.84 17.09 -2.69
C GLY A 338 10.02 17.35 -1.74
N LYS A 339 10.05 16.72 -0.56
CA LYS A 339 11.19 16.78 0.37
C LYS A 339 12.45 16.18 -0.25
N ILE A 340 12.33 15.02 -0.91
CA ILE A 340 13.47 14.36 -1.58
C ILE A 340 14.00 15.23 -2.72
N ILE A 341 13.11 15.76 -3.58
CA ILE A 341 13.50 16.65 -4.69
C ILE A 341 14.30 17.83 -4.16
N ASN A 342 13.78 18.54 -3.15
CA ASN A 342 14.45 19.68 -2.55
C ASN A 342 15.84 19.33 -1.98
N GLU A 343 15.99 18.13 -1.41
CA GLU A 343 17.28 17.70 -0.85
C GLU A 343 18.29 17.34 -1.95
N LEU A 344 17.84 16.73 -3.03
CA LEU A 344 18.65 16.45 -4.22
C LEU A 344 19.14 17.74 -4.88
N ASP A 345 18.25 18.74 -5.02
CA ASP A 345 18.60 20.07 -5.54
C ASP A 345 19.62 20.79 -4.65
N ARG A 346 19.47 20.72 -3.31
CA ARG A 346 20.48 21.29 -2.37
C ARG A 346 21.86 20.69 -2.55
N LYS A 347 21.94 19.42 -2.95
CA LYS A 347 23.22 18.76 -3.28
C LYS A 347 23.75 19.12 -4.67
N GLY A 348 23.02 19.93 -5.43
CA GLY A 348 23.36 20.38 -6.78
C GLY A 348 23.10 19.35 -7.88
N ALA A 349 22.39 18.27 -7.59
CA ALA A 349 21.99 17.29 -8.59
C ALA A 349 20.98 17.91 -9.56
N GLU A 350 21.01 17.47 -10.82
CA GLU A 350 20.00 17.80 -11.81
C GLU A 350 18.82 16.85 -11.67
N VAL A 351 17.66 17.34 -11.21
CA VAL A 351 16.49 16.49 -10.93
C VAL A 351 15.45 16.62 -12.03
N ILE A 352 15.07 15.51 -12.63
CA ILE A 352 14.05 15.41 -13.71
C ILE A 352 12.86 14.63 -13.17
N TYR A 353 11.71 15.28 -12.99
CA TYR A 353 10.51 14.69 -12.38
C TYR A 353 9.19 15.16 -12.98
N ASP A 354 9.23 16.02 -14.01
CA ASP A 354 8.03 16.61 -14.61
C ASP A 354 7.24 15.59 -15.42
N LYS A 355 5.91 15.66 -15.32
CA LYS A 355 4.97 14.89 -16.15
C LYS A 355 5.12 15.19 -17.63
N LEU A 356 5.54 16.40 -18.01
CA LEU A 356 5.77 16.82 -19.39
C LEU A 356 6.91 16.06 -20.08
N GLU A 357 7.84 15.52 -19.30
CA GLU A 357 8.95 14.72 -19.84
C GLU A 357 8.53 13.31 -20.32
N GLY A 358 7.31 12.87 -20.00
CA GLY A 358 6.80 11.57 -20.41
C GLY A 358 7.58 10.38 -19.82
N LEU A 359 8.16 10.56 -18.63
CA LEU A 359 8.98 9.56 -17.93
C LEU A 359 8.15 8.53 -17.16
N HIS A 360 6.85 8.73 -17.10
CA HIS A 360 5.92 7.82 -16.44
C HIS A 360 4.63 7.68 -17.23
N VAL A 361 4.14 6.45 -17.28
CA VAL A 361 2.84 6.08 -17.83
C VAL A 361 2.08 5.26 -16.79
N SER A 362 0.79 5.54 -16.64
CA SER A 362 -0.08 4.80 -15.73
C SER A 362 -0.31 3.36 -16.21
N GLY A 363 -0.58 2.46 -15.28
CA GLY A 363 -1.04 1.10 -15.57
C GLY A 363 -2.56 0.97 -15.74
N HIS A 364 -3.33 2.02 -15.39
CA HIS A 364 -4.79 1.97 -15.30
C HIS A 364 -5.48 2.63 -16.48
N ALA A 365 -6.64 2.10 -16.84
CA ALA A 365 -7.47 2.53 -17.95
C ALA A 365 -8.07 3.94 -17.75
N CYS A 366 -7.96 4.79 -18.77
CA CYS A 366 -8.68 6.05 -18.88
C CYS A 366 -10.10 5.83 -19.40
N GLN A 367 -10.92 6.90 -19.51
CA GLN A 367 -12.34 6.81 -19.80
C GLN A 367 -12.68 6.04 -21.09
N GLU A 368 -11.93 6.24 -22.19
CA GLU A 368 -12.24 5.56 -23.44
C GLU A 368 -11.98 4.05 -23.36
N GLU A 369 -10.95 3.64 -22.63
CA GLU A 369 -10.63 2.24 -22.41
C GLU A 369 -11.70 1.56 -21.52
N LEU A 370 -12.16 2.25 -20.48
CA LEU A 370 -13.28 1.78 -19.64
C LEU A 370 -14.56 1.60 -20.45
N LYS A 371 -14.88 2.57 -21.35
CA LYS A 371 -16.02 2.46 -22.26
C LYS A 371 -15.92 1.24 -23.18
N ILE A 372 -14.73 0.93 -23.68
CA ILE A 372 -14.51 -0.26 -24.54
C ILE A 372 -14.87 -1.52 -23.77
N ILE A 373 -14.37 -1.70 -22.55
CA ILE A 373 -14.64 -2.88 -21.72
C ILE A 373 -16.13 -2.99 -21.38
N HIS A 374 -16.77 -1.90 -20.96
CA HIS A 374 -18.20 -1.88 -20.73
C HIS A 374 -19.00 -2.24 -21.99
N GLY A 375 -18.63 -1.67 -23.16
CA GLY A 375 -19.28 -1.93 -24.45
C GLY A 375 -19.13 -3.37 -24.94
N LEU A 376 -17.98 -4.00 -24.68
CA LEU A 376 -17.73 -5.41 -25.03
C LEU A 376 -18.49 -6.37 -24.10
N LEU A 377 -18.45 -6.16 -22.79
CA LEU A 377 -19.02 -7.06 -21.79
C LEU A 377 -20.54 -6.91 -21.62
N LYS A 378 -21.07 -5.69 -21.78
CA LYS A 378 -22.50 -5.36 -21.58
C LYS A 378 -23.09 -5.99 -20.32
N PRO A 379 -22.48 -5.73 -19.15
CA PRO A 379 -22.85 -6.43 -17.92
C PRO A 379 -24.28 -6.06 -17.49
N ARG A 380 -24.97 -7.02 -16.88
CA ARG A 380 -26.30 -6.76 -16.30
C ARG A 380 -26.19 -5.88 -15.05
N PHE A 381 -25.19 -6.14 -14.20
CA PHE A 381 -24.89 -5.35 -13.00
C PHE A 381 -23.48 -4.84 -13.05
N PHE A 382 -23.27 -3.64 -12.53
CA PHE A 382 -21.95 -3.03 -12.46
C PHE A 382 -21.57 -2.65 -11.03
N ILE A 383 -20.34 -2.95 -10.65
CA ILE A 383 -19.77 -2.67 -9.35
C ILE A 383 -18.40 -2.02 -9.61
N PRO A 384 -18.27 -0.68 -9.52
CA PRO A 384 -16.97 -0.02 -9.61
C PRO A 384 -16.12 -0.42 -8.40
N VAL A 385 -14.85 -0.77 -8.64
CA VAL A 385 -13.88 -1.17 -7.62
C VAL A 385 -12.56 -0.42 -7.83
N HIS A 386 -11.61 -0.60 -6.91
CA HIS A 386 -10.26 -0.05 -6.98
C HIS A 386 -10.24 1.48 -7.13
N GLY A 387 -10.59 2.18 -6.05
CA GLY A 387 -10.59 3.64 -6.04
C GLY A 387 -11.27 4.25 -4.82
N GLU A 388 -10.98 5.52 -4.60
CA GLU A 388 -11.67 6.36 -3.63
C GLU A 388 -13.13 6.60 -4.05
N GLN A 389 -13.95 7.06 -3.11
CA GLN A 389 -15.38 7.34 -3.36
C GLN A 389 -15.63 8.21 -4.61
N ARG A 390 -14.78 9.21 -4.85
CA ARG A 390 -14.89 10.07 -6.04
C ARG A 390 -14.70 9.30 -7.35
N HIS A 391 -13.77 8.33 -7.38
CA HIS A 391 -13.52 7.48 -8.54
C HIS A 391 -14.69 6.54 -8.78
N LEU A 392 -15.19 5.87 -7.73
CA LEU A 392 -16.35 4.97 -7.84
C LEU A 392 -17.60 5.70 -8.34
N GLN A 393 -17.84 6.92 -7.85
CA GLN A 393 -18.94 7.78 -8.31
C GLN A 393 -18.74 8.26 -9.77
N ALA A 394 -17.52 8.63 -10.14
CA ALA A 394 -17.21 9.02 -11.52
C ALA A 394 -17.42 7.85 -12.48
N HIS A 395 -17.02 6.62 -12.11
CA HIS A 395 -17.22 5.44 -12.93
C HIS A 395 -18.70 5.06 -13.04
N SER A 396 -19.48 5.22 -11.97
CA SER A 396 -20.94 5.08 -12.04
C SER A 396 -21.56 6.04 -13.04
N ARG A 397 -21.16 7.33 -13.02
CA ARG A 397 -21.64 8.33 -13.99
C ARG A 397 -21.22 7.97 -15.41
N LEU A 398 -19.98 7.52 -15.62
CA LEU A 398 -19.50 7.05 -16.93
C LEU A 398 -20.37 5.92 -17.48
N ALA A 399 -20.66 4.89 -16.68
CA ALA A 399 -21.52 3.78 -17.06
C ALA A 399 -22.95 4.24 -17.43
N GLN A 400 -23.50 5.22 -16.71
CA GLN A 400 -24.80 5.82 -17.02
C GLN A 400 -24.79 6.57 -18.38
N THR A 401 -23.71 7.28 -18.72
CA THR A 401 -23.58 7.94 -20.04
C THR A 401 -23.58 6.92 -21.18
N MET A 402 -23.21 5.67 -20.90
CA MET A 402 -23.26 4.55 -21.85
C MET A 402 -24.62 3.84 -21.90
N GLY A 403 -25.62 4.35 -21.17
CA GLY A 403 -26.98 3.84 -21.16
C GLY A 403 -27.27 2.78 -20.09
N MET A 404 -26.37 2.57 -19.12
CA MET A 404 -26.64 1.65 -18.03
C MET A 404 -27.65 2.25 -17.03
N ASP A 405 -28.70 1.48 -16.68
CA ASP A 405 -29.68 1.92 -15.67
C ASP A 405 -29.00 2.08 -14.30
N PRO A 406 -29.13 3.25 -13.65
CA PRO A 406 -28.57 3.49 -12.31
C PRO A 406 -28.95 2.43 -11.26
N LYS A 407 -30.11 1.78 -11.41
CA LYS A 407 -30.57 0.67 -10.52
C LYS A 407 -29.70 -0.57 -10.61
N ASN A 408 -28.92 -0.71 -11.67
CA ASN A 408 -28.03 -1.83 -11.91
C ASN A 408 -26.57 -1.51 -11.56
N ILE A 409 -26.29 -0.33 -11.00
CA ILE A 409 -24.96 0.11 -10.57
C ILE A 409 -24.90 0.11 -9.05
N PHE A 410 -23.93 -0.60 -8.48
CA PHE A 410 -23.80 -0.79 -7.04
C PHE A 410 -22.45 -0.26 -6.57
N ILE A 411 -22.44 0.98 -6.03
CA ILE A 411 -21.26 1.52 -5.35
C ILE A 411 -21.26 0.92 -3.94
N SER A 412 -20.37 -0.03 -3.72
CA SER A 412 -20.30 -0.78 -2.48
C SER A 412 -19.34 -0.12 -1.48
N ASP A 413 -19.29 -0.71 -0.32
CA ASP A 413 -18.42 -0.36 0.79
C ASP A 413 -17.74 -1.61 1.32
N ILE A 414 -16.64 -1.46 2.03
CA ILE A 414 -15.94 -2.58 2.66
C ILE A 414 -16.88 -3.27 3.64
N GLY A 415 -16.97 -4.60 3.55
CA GLY A 415 -17.81 -5.43 4.39
C GLY A 415 -19.30 -5.47 4.02
N LYS A 416 -19.77 -4.67 3.07
CA LYS A 416 -21.14 -4.79 2.56
C LYS A 416 -21.30 -5.96 1.62
N VAL A 417 -22.33 -6.76 1.84
CA VAL A 417 -22.63 -7.94 1.04
C VAL A 417 -23.55 -7.57 -0.11
N LEU A 418 -23.17 -7.91 -1.34
CA LEU A 418 -24.05 -7.90 -2.51
C LEU A 418 -24.53 -9.32 -2.76
N GLU A 419 -25.85 -9.53 -2.81
CA GLU A 419 -26.49 -10.81 -3.08
C GLU A 419 -27.04 -10.85 -4.51
N LEU A 420 -26.50 -11.74 -5.33
CA LEU A 420 -26.86 -11.88 -6.72
C LEU A 420 -27.62 -13.20 -6.98
N THR A 421 -28.65 -13.09 -7.80
CA THR A 421 -29.34 -14.21 -8.45
C THR A 421 -29.19 -14.06 -9.96
N LYS A 422 -29.71 -15.00 -10.75
CA LYS A 422 -29.74 -14.83 -12.23
C LYS A 422 -30.44 -13.55 -12.67
N ALA A 423 -31.35 -13.01 -11.84
CA ALA A 423 -32.24 -11.90 -12.22
C ALA A 423 -32.02 -10.61 -11.43
N THR A 424 -31.50 -10.68 -10.22
CA THR A 424 -31.44 -9.53 -9.30
C THR A 424 -30.08 -9.41 -8.63
N CYS A 425 -29.69 -8.19 -8.33
CA CYS A 425 -28.62 -7.83 -7.40
C CYS A 425 -29.23 -6.95 -6.30
N LYS A 426 -28.97 -7.27 -5.03
CA LYS A 426 -29.53 -6.56 -3.89
C LYS A 426 -28.49 -6.47 -2.78
N TRP A 427 -28.62 -5.47 -1.94
CA TRP A 427 -27.86 -5.40 -0.70
C TRP A 427 -28.29 -6.52 0.24
N GLY A 428 -27.32 -7.26 0.76
CA GLY A 428 -27.45 -8.20 1.86
C GLY A 428 -27.13 -7.53 3.19
N GLY A 429 -26.63 -8.32 4.14
CA GLY A 429 -26.11 -7.77 5.40
C GLY A 429 -24.71 -7.18 5.29
N THR A 430 -24.02 -7.13 6.41
CA THR A 430 -22.62 -6.77 6.53
C THR A 430 -21.83 -7.88 7.20
N VAL A 431 -20.54 -7.94 6.93
CA VAL A 431 -19.61 -8.84 7.61
C VAL A 431 -18.58 -8.01 8.41
N PRO A 432 -17.90 -8.60 9.40
CA PRO A 432 -16.74 -7.96 10.03
C PRO A 432 -15.75 -7.54 8.96
N SER A 433 -15.31 -6.29 9.02
CA SER A 433 -14.43 -5.68 8.02
C SER A 433 -13.76 -4.47 8.62
N GLY A 434 -12.75 -3.97 7.94
CA GLY A 434 -11.98 -2.82 8.33
C GLY A 434 -10.50 -3.01 8.01
N TRP A 435 -9.67 -2.50 8.86
CA TRP A 435 -8.22 -2.50 8.73
C TRP A 435 -7.57 -3.08 9.98
N ILE A 436 -6.51 -3.82 9.76
CA ILE A 436 -5.63 -4.33 10.80
C ILE A 436 -4.26 -3.69 10.55
N LEU A 437 -3.72 -3.08 11.60
CA LEU A 437 -2.43 -2.40 11.55
C LEU A 437 -1.31 -3.40 11.83
N VAL A 438 -0.22 -3.26 11.10
CA VAL A 438 1.00 -4.04 11.29
C VAL A 438 2.11 -3.07 11.67
N ASP A 439 2.79 -3.36 12.78
CA ASP A 439 3.91 -2.60 13.33
C ASP A 439 5.01 -3.58 13.75
N GLY A 440 6.11 -3.63 13.00
CA GLY A 440 7.15 -4.63 13.16
C GLY A 440 6.62 -6.05 13.02
N THR A 441 6.69 -6.83 14.08
CA THR A 441 6.15 -8.20 14.15
C THR A 441 4.73 -8.27 14.72
N GLY A 442 4.20 -7.13 15.20
CA GLY A 442 2.85 -7.05 15.77
C GLY A 442 1.78 -6.92 14.69
N VAL A 443 0.76 -7.75 14.74
CA VAL A 443 -0.39 -7.75 13.82
C VAL A 443 -1.67 -7.54 14.62
N GLY A 444 -2.27 -6.35 14.47
CA GLY A 444 -3.54 -6.02 15.14
C GLY A 444 -3.45 -5.67 16.63
N ASP A 445 -2.27 -5.56 17.20
CA ASP A 445 -2.01 -5.13 18.57
C ASP A 445 -2.00 -3.59 18.72
N VAL A 446 -1.82 -2.86 17.61
CA VAL A 446 -1.96 -1.41 17.56
C VAL A 446 -3.41 -1.03 17.25
N GLY A 447 -4.15 -0.62 18.28
CA GLY A 447 -5.53 -0.15 18.13
C GLY A 447 -5.64 1.38 18.20
N SER A 448 -6.88 1.88 18.12
CA SER A 448 -7.19 3.32 18.16
C SER A 448 -6.65 4.04 19.40
N VAL A 449 -6.58 3.35 20.54
CA VAL A 449 -6.03 3.89 21.78
C VAL A 449 -4.53 4.13 21.63
N VAL A 450 -3.79 3.15 21.12
CA VAL A 450 -2.34 3.24 20.92
C VAL A 450 -2.00 4.33 19.90
N LEU A 451 -2.74 4.42 18.79
CA LEU A 451 -2.55 5.48 17.79
C LEU A 451 -2.82 6.87 18.38
N ARG A 452 -3.89 7.02 19.15
CA ARG A 452 -4.21 8.28 19.84
C ARG A 452 -3.09 8.68 20.80
N ASP A 453 -2.56 7.73 21.56
CA ASP A 453 -1.48 8.00 22.50
C ASP A 453 -0.18 8.36 21.77
N ARG A 454 0.17 7.66 20.69
CA ARG A 454 1.31 8.02 19.83
C ARG A 454 1.16 9.41 19.20
N LYS A 455 -0.04 9.74 18.72
CA LYS A 455 -0.36 11.09 18.20
C LYS A 455 -0.19 12.15 19.28
N HIS A 456 -0.71 11.93 20.47
CA HIS A 456 -0.59 12.85 21.60
C HIS A 456 0.88 13.06 21.99
N LEU A 457 1.65 11.96 22.11
CA LEU A 457 3.09 12.02 22.38
C LEU A 457 3.86 12.79 21.29
N ALA A 458 3.49 12.62 20.02
CA ALA A 458 4.14 13.32 18.90
C ALA A 458 3.82 14.81 18.87
N GLN A 459 2.63 15.21 19.29
CA GLN A 459 2.17 16.62 19.28
C GLN A 459 2.72 17.42 20.47
N ASP A 460 2.54 16.94 21.68
CA ASP A 460 2.78 17.71 22.90
C ASP A 460 3.86 17.11 23.83
N GLY A 461 4.36 15.93 23.51
CA GLY A 461 5.34 15.24 24.33
C GLY A 461 4.77 14.61 25.59
N MET A 462 5.66 14.28 26.55
CA MET A 462 5.28 13.66 27.81
C MET A 462 5.96 14.29 29.01
N LEU A 463 5.30 14.14 30.14
CA LEU A 463 5.76 14.57 31.47
C LEU A 463 5.52 13.43 32.46
N VAL A 464 6.57 12.93 33.08
CA VAL A 464 6.51 11.89 34.11
C VAL A 464 6.72 12.55 35.47
N VAL A 465 5.84 12.28 36.42
CA VAL A 465 5.92 12.76 37.81
C VAL A 465 6.19 11.57 38.68
N VAL A 466 7.37 11.52 39.29
CA VAL A 466 7.79 10.39 40.18
C VAL A 466 7.69 10.81 41.64
N VAL A 467 6.98 10.03 42.44
CA VAL A 467 6.78 10.27 43.86
C VAL A 467 7.02 8.97 44.62
N ASN A 468 7.86 9.01 45.66
CA ASN A 468 8.05 7.90 46.59
C ASN A 468 7.28 8.17 47.88
N ILE A 469 6.50 7.20 48.30
CA ILE A 469 5.59 7.32 49.47
C ILE A 469 5.87 6.18 50.44
N SER A 470 5.78 6.47 51.75
CA SER A 470 5.91 5.50 52.80
C SER A 470 4.75 4.49 52.78
N SER A 471 5.07 3.20 52.86
CA SER A 471 4.07 2.13 53.01
C SER A 471 3.38 2.11 54.40
N GLU A 472 3.98 2.76 55.40
CA GLU A 472 3.46 2.76 56.80
C GLU A 472 2.36 3.78 57.00
N ASP A 473 2.58 5.03 56.54
CA ASP A 473 1.69 6.17 56.81
C ASP A 473 1.25 6.97 55.58
N GLY A 474 1.72 6.60 54.37
CA GLY A 474 1.41 7.29 53.11
C GLY A 474 2.08 8.65 52.99
N SER A 475 3.08 8.99 53.82
CA SER A 475 3.81 10.24 53.71
C SER A 475 4.79 10.23 52.53
N VAL A 476 5.05 11.41 51.94
CA VAL A 476 6.03 11.56 50.86
C VAL A 476 7.43 11.44 51.44
N ILE A 477 8.19 10.46 50.95
CA ILE A 477 9.60 10.25 51.34
C ILE A 477 10.52 11.08 50.45
N THR A 478 10.29 11.04 49.11
CA THR A 478 11.05 11.82 48.12
C THR A 478 10.21 12.19 46.93
N GLY A 479 10.55 13.30 46.26
CA GLY A 479 9.86 13.87 45.11
C GLY A 479 8.91 15.00 45.48
N PRO A 480 8.01 15.45 44.59
CA PRO A 480 7.83 14.96 43.22
C PRO A 480 8.98 15.34 42.28
N ASP A 481 9.58 14.33 41.64
CA ASP A 481 10.53 14.54 40.57
C ASP A 481 9.83 14.58 39.21
N ILE A 482 10.21 15.54 38.36
CA ILE A 482 9.55 15.73 37.07
C ILE A 482 10.56 15.50 35.95
N ILE A 483 10.23 14.57 35.07
CA ILE A 483 11.00 14.23 33.87
C ILE A 483 10.13 14.52 32.65
N THR A 484 10.67 15.19 31.64
CA THR A 484 9.95 15.48 30.39
C THR A 484 10.71 15.03 29.16
N ARG A 485 9.98 14.64 28.11
CA ARG A 485 10.50 14.32 26.78
C ARG A 485 9.56 14.87 25.72
N GLY A 486 10.14 15.55 24.71
CA GLY A 486 9.37 16.09 23.60
C GLY A 486 8.45 17.27 23.92
N PHE A 487 8.43 17.75 25.17
CA PHE A 487 7.56 18.86 25.61
C PHE A 487 8.30 20.19 25.62
N VAL A 488 9.33 20.34 26.46
CA VAL A 488 10.15 21.56 26.60
C VAL A 488 11.64 21.23 26.69
N TYR A 489 12.48 22.19 26.32
CA TYR A 489 13.92 22.06 26.54
C TYR A 489 14.23 22.46 28.00
N VAL A 490 14.51 21.47 28.82
CA VAL A 490 14.60 21.59 30.29
C VAL A 490 15.58 22.69 30.72
N LYS A 491 16.74 22.82 30.06
CA LYS A 491 17.77 23.83 30.42
C LYS A 491 17.31 25.29 30.25
N GLU A 492 16.30 25.54 29.44
CA GLU A 492 15.72 26.87 29.20
C GLU A 492 14.37 27.07 29.91
N SER A 493 13.93 26.08 30.67
CA SER A 493 12.59 26.04 31.28
C SER A 493 12.64 25.69 32.76
N GLU A 494 13.72 26.03 33.46
CA GLU A 494 13.92 25.71 34.89
C GLU A 494 12.79 26.25 35.78
N ASN A 495 12.35 27.49 35.54
CA ASN A 495 11.23 28.09 36.29
C ASN A 495 9.95 27.29 36.12
N LEU A 496 9.61 26.89 34.90
CA LEU A 496 8.43 26.08 34.63
C LEU A 496 8.52 24.72 35.35
N MET A 497 9.69 24.09 35.32
CA MET A 497 9.89 22.79 35.98
C MET A 497 9.73 22.89 37.49
N GLU A 498 10.18 23.99 38.11
CA GLU A 498 10.01 24.24 39.53
C GLU A 498 8.55 24.50 39.91
N GLU A 499 7.84 25.32 39.12
CA GLU A 499 6.40 25.54 39.31
C GLU A 499 5.60 24.24 39.20
N LEU A 500 5.93 23.37 38.26
CA LEU A 500 5.29 22.05 38.14
C LEU A 500 5.55 21.16 39.35
N ARG A 501 6.76 21.18 39.95
CA ARG A 501 7.05 20.46 41.19
C ARG A 501 6.19 20.96 42.35
N VAL A 502 6.08 22.27 42.51
CA VAL A 502 5.23 22.90 43.53
C VAL A 502 3.77 22.48 43.39
N ILE A 503 3.23 22.54 42.14
CA ILE A 503 1.84 22.15 41.87
C ILE A 503 1.62 20.66 42.18
N ALA A 504 2.54 19.78 41.77
CA ALA A 504 2.46 18.36 42.05
C ALA A 504 2.52 18.07 43.58
N ALA A 505 3.40 18.75 44.32
CA ALA A 505 3.48 18.64 45.76
C ALA A 505 2.18 19.07 46.43
N HIS A 506 1.59 20.20 46.04
CA HIS A 506 0.28 20.66 46.56
C HIS A 506 -0.85 19.68 46.27
N ALA A 507 -0.84 19.04 45.08
CA ALA A 507 -1.85 18.01 44.76
C ALA A 507 -1.73 16.78 45.67
N ILE A 508 -0.51 16.41 46.02
CA ILE A 508 -0.22 15.28 46.94
C ILE A 508 -0.69 15.63 48.34
N ASP A 509 -0.29 16.81 48.86
CA ASP A 509 -0.63 17.24 50.23
C ASP A 509 -2.15 17.29 50.45
N ARG A 510 -2.90 17.80 49.48
CA ARG A 510 -4.37 17.82 49.57
C ARG A 510 -4.99 16.41 49.65
N CYS A 511 -4.38 15.44 49.02
CA CYS A 511 -4.86 14.06 49.08
C CYS A 511 -4.51 13.40 50.44
N SER A 512 -3.33 13.66 50.99
CA SER A 512 -2.87 13.12 52.26
C SER A 512 -3.73 13.57 53.46
N GLN A 513 -4.27 14.80 53.39
CA GLN A 513 -5.15 15.36 54.46
C GLN A 513 -6.53 14.68 54.51
N ASN A 514 -7.00 14.01 53.48
CA ASN A 514 -8.31 13.37 53.40
C ASN A 514 -8.37 11.89 53.78
N GLY A 515 -7.30 11.36 54.42
CA GLY A 515 -7.20 9.98 54.81
C GLY A 515 -6.64 9.09 53.69
N ARG A 516 -6.51 7.75 53.92
CA ARG A 516 -5.94 6.81 52.92
C ARG A 516 -6.57 7.00 51.55
N SER A 517 -5.92 7.82 50.74
CA SER A 517 -6.40 8.12 49.38
C SER A 517 -6.11 6.93 48.48
N ASP A 518 -7.11 6.51 47.72
CA ASP A 518 -6.95 5.60 46.62
C ASP A 518 -5.90 6.18 45.65
N TRP A 519 -4.87 5.39 45.32
CA TRP A 519 -3.79 5.76 44.38
C TRP A 519 -4.31 6.30 43.04
N SER A 520 -5.48 5.84 42.63
CA SER A 520 -6.13 6.30 41.40
C SER A 520 -6.57 7.76 41.52
N VAL A 521 -7.06 8.17 42.68
CA VAL A 521 -7.48 9.55 42.98
C VAL A 521 -6.28 10.48 43.01
N LEU A 522 -5.18 10.05 43.67
CA LEU A 522 -3.95 10.84 43.71
C LEU A 522 -3.37 11.08 42.33
N LYS A 523 -3.25 10.01 41.52
CA LYS A 523 -2.79 10.12 40.15
C LYS A 523 -3.67 11.05 39.31
N ALA A 524 -4.99 10.98 39.46
CA ALA A 524 -5.94 11.83 38.75
C ALA A 524 -5.79 13.32 39.15
N ASN A 525 -5.60 13.60 40.45
CA ASN A 525 -5.43 14.96 40.94
C ASN A 525 -4.12 15.60 40.44
N ILE A 526 -3.00 14.88 40.55
CA ILE A 526 -1.70 15.34 39.99
C ILE A 526 -1.85 15.64 38.50
N LYS A 527 -2.44 14.70 37.75
CA LYS A 527 -2.66 14.88 36.31
C LYS A 527 -3.51 16.10 35.99
N ASN A 528 -4.66 16.28 36.67
CA ASN A 528 -5.59 17.37 36.39
C ASN A 528 -5.00 18.74 36.72
N ASP A 529 -4.33 18.89 37.86
CA ASP A 529 -3.73 20.16 38.29
C ASP A 529 -2.59 20.57 37.34
N LEU A 530 -1.70 19.64 37.01
CA LEU A 530 -0.61 19.90 36.09
C LEU A 530 -1.11 20.19 34.67
N SER A 531 -2.09 19.43 34.18
CA SER A 531 -2.68 19.66 32.85
C SER A 531 -3.37 21.03 32.77
N GLY A 532 -4.14 21.39 33.80
CA GLY A 532 -4.81 22.70 33.87
C GLY A 532 -3.81 23.86 33.87
N TYR A 533 -2.74 23.76 34.66
CA TYR A 533 -1.67 24.74 34.71
C TYR A 533 -0.92 24.87 33.38
N LEU A 534 -0.47 23.73 32.83
CA LEU A 534 0.27 23.67 31.58
C LEU A 534 -0.54 24.24 30.40
N PHE A 535 -1.81 23.86 30.29
CA PHE A 535 -2.67 24.40 29.25
C PHE A 535 -2.88 25.93 29.39
N LYS A 536 -3.05 26.41 30.63
CA LYS A 536 -3.18 27.87 30.88
C LYS A 536 -1.93 28.64 30.50
N THR A 537 -0.74 28.10 30.85
CA THR A 537 0.55 28.78 30.70
C THR A 537 1.16 28.61 29.32
N THR A 538 1.09 27.40 28.75
CA THR A 538 1.80 27.05 27.51
C THR A 538 0.89 26.79 26.31
N LYS A 539 -0.42 26.64 26.52
CA LYS A 539 -1.40 26.19 25.53
C LYS A 539 -1.09 24.78 24.95
N ARG A 540 -0.24 24.01 25.64
CA ARG A 540 0.12 22.63 25.30
C ARG A 540 -0.48 21.68 26.34
N ASN A 541 -0.72 20.45 25.95
CA ASN A 541 -1.30 19.42 26.81
C ASN A 541 -0.48 18.11 26.73
N PRO A 542 0.75 18.08 27.29
CA PRO A 542 1.59 16.89 27.24
C PRO A 542 0.93 15.71 27.94
N MET A 543 1.28 14.49 27.55
CA MET A 543 0.84 13.28 28.25
C MET A 543 1.47 13.25 29.64
N ILE A 544 0.66 13.36 30.69
CA ILE A 544 1.13 13.34 32.08
C ILE A 544 0.98 11.94 32.66
N LEU A 545 2.10 11.38 33.13
CA LEU A 545 2.19 10.05 33.71
C LEU A 545 2.67 10.12 35.17
N PRO A 546 1.78 10.12 36.18
CA PRO A 546 2.16 10.01 37.57
C PRO A 546 2.58 8.57 37.90
N VAL A 547 3.81 8.42 38.36
CA VAL A 547 4.42 7.16 38.87
C VAL A 547 4.56 7.30 40.36
N ILE A 548 3.81 6.49 41.09
CA ILE A 548 3.85 6.46 42.58
C ILE A 548 4.48 5.14 42.96
N MET A 549 5.58 5.20 43.73
CA MET A 549 6.29 4.05 44.25
C MET A 549 6.11 4.02 45.78
N GLU A 550 5.72 2.89 46.30
CA GLU A 550 5.57 2.64 47.72
C GLU A 550 6.85 1.99 48.24
N ILE A 551 7.47 2.58 49.27
CA ILE A 551 8.75 2.15 49.83
C ILE A 551 8.55 1.83 51.30
#